data_f222934eb363753e6f631aa1845e0470
#
_entry.id   f222934eb363753e6f631aa1845e0470
#
_cell.length_a   1.000
_cell.length_b   1.000
_cell.length_c   1.000
_cell.angle_alpha   90.00
_cell.angle_beta   90.00
_cell.angle_gamma   90.00
#
_symmetry.space_group_name_H-M   'P 1'
#
loop_
_entity.id
_entity.type
_entity.pdbx_description
1 polymer ?
#
loop_
_entity_poly.entity_id
_entity_poly.type
_entity_poly.pdbx_seq_one_letter_code
_entity_poly.pdbx_strand_id
1 'polypeptide(L)'
;MNGNDIVIVSATRTAIGKFGGQFATTSAIELGTTVAKAAIQKANLSPEQIDTVIFGNVLQAGLGQNPARQVGLGAGLNHASTAVTINEVCGSGLKAIISAAQALRLGDAKIVLAGGMENMSLAPHLLQQRFAPKNGPVTLVDSLFNDGLTDAFSQDAMGITAENIVEKYGFTREEQDAFAVASQQKAAKAQEAGRFASEITPVAVFNRKTKSDDLIKADEFIRPNTTLETLAGLKPSFKKDGTVTAGNASGINDGAACVIMTTREYATELNLPILATLKGYAEAGVDPSIMGIGPVPAIQKLVARTRIPLEKVDVFELNEAFAAQSMAVIKDLKIPTEKVNPFGGAIALGHPIGASGTRIVVTLINALNHLDGKIGVASLCVGGGMGVAIAIEREQ
;
A
#
# COMPACT_ATOMS: atom_id res chain seq x y z
N MET A 1 9.78 21.83 18.66
CA MET A 1 9.32 21.44 17.31
C MET A 1 10.06 22.31 16.32
N ASN A 2 10.64 21.70 15.26
CA ASN A 2 11.42 22.48 14.29
C ASN A 2 10.51 22.86 13.11
N GLY A 3 10.53 24.12 12.67
CA GLY A 3 9.73 24.60 11.53
C GLY A 3 9.92 23.78 10.24
N ASN A 4 11.08 23.16 10.08
CA ASN A 4 11.43 22.31 8.94
C ASN A 4 10.96 20.84 9.06
N ASP A 5 10.22 20.48 10.13
CA ASP A 5 9.65 19.14 10.23
C ASP A 5 8.62 18.92 9.10
N ILE A 6 8.71 17.76 8.45
CA ILE A 6 7.74 17.38 7.41
C ILE A 6 6.51 16.81 8.10
N VAL A 7 5.35 17.31 7.75
CA VAL A 7 4.07 16.94 8.34
C VAL A 7 3.08 16.43 7.29
N ILE A 8 2.19 15.55 7.72
CA ILE A 8 1.05 15.06 6.95
C ILE A 8 -0.18 15.86 7.42
N VAL A 9 -0.82 16.55 6.50
CA VAL A 9 -1.98 17.42 6.79
C VAL A 9 -3.30 16.82 6.31
N SER A 10 -3.24 15.79 5.47
CA SER A 10 -4.42 15.03 5.03
C SER A 10 -4.00 13.61 4.69
N ALA A 11 -4.90 12.64 4.95
CA ALA A 11 -4.71 11.23 4.64
C ALA A 11 -6.05 10.59 4.31
N THR A 12 -6.12 9.82 3.21
CA THR A 12 -7.33 9.11 2.82
C THR A 12 -7.02 7.99 1.84
N ARG A 13 -7.94 7.02 1.73
CA ARG A 13 -7.88 5.91 0.76
C ARG A 13 -9.26 5.61 0.18
N THR A 14 -9.32 4.88 -0.91
CA THR A 14 -10.56 4.20 -1.33
C THR A 14 -10.80 2.97 -0.44
N ALA A 15 -11.98 2.40 -0.51
CA ALA A 15 -12.14 0.98 -0.20
C ALA A 15 -11.19 0.15 -1.09
N ILE A 16 -10.88 -1.08 -0.69
CA ILE A 16 -10.09 -2.02 -1.48
C ILE A 16 -11.03 -3.03 -2.13
N GLY A 17 -10.99 -3.12 -3.47
CA GLY A 17 -11.71 -4.08 -4.27
C GLY A 17 -10.95 -5.40 -4.40
N LYS A 18 -11.67 -6.51 -4.55
CA LYS A 18 -11.08 -7.79 -4.96
C LYS A 18 -10.94 -7.86 -6.47
N PHE A 19 -10.14 -8.78 -6.96
CA PHE A 19 -9.97 -9.04 -8.39
C PHE A 19 -11.32 -9.32 -9.06
N GLY A 20 -11.61 -8.56 -10.13
CA GLY A 20 -12.89 -8.64 -10.84
C GLY A 20 -14.10 -8.20 -10.02
N GLY A 21 -13.90 -7.51 -8.88
CA GLY A 21 -14.94 -7.07 -7.95
C GLY A 21 -15.48 -5.67 -8.20
N GLN A 22 -15.73 -4.96 -7.10
CA GLN A 22 -16.43 -3.66 -7.10
C GLN A 22 -15.73 -2.56 -7.92
N PHE A 23 -14.43 -2.67 -8.19
CA PHE A 23 -13.66 -1.73 -9.01
C PHE A 23 -13.20 -2.28 -10.36
N ALA A 24 -13.75 -3.40 -10.80
CA ALA A 24 -13.36 -4.06 -12.07
C ALA A 24 -13.53 -3.18 -13.33
N THR A 25 -14.26 -2.06 -13.26
CA THR A 25 -14.46 -1.13 -14.35
C THR A 25 -13.97 0.29 -14.08
N THR A 26 -13.34 0.51 -12.91
CA THR A 26 -12.85 1.83 -12.48
C THR A 26 -11.34 1.86 -12.59
N SER A 27 -10.79 2.66 -13.47
CA SER A 27 -9.34 2.72 -13.69
C SER A 27 -8.57 3.15 -12.44
N ALA A 28 -7.28 2.78 -12.37
CA ALA A 28 -6.39 3.25 -11.31
C ALA A 28 -6.36 4.78 -11.23
N ILE A 29 -6.42 5.47 -12.38
CA ILE A 29 -6.43 6.94 -12.45
C ILE A 29 -7.71 7.52 -11.83
N GLU A 30 -8.88 6.92 -12.08
CA GLU A 30 -10.14 7.37 -11.45
C GLU A 30 -10.11 7.16 -9.94
N LEU A 31 -9.59 6.02 -9.46
CA LEU A 31 -9.39 5.76 -8.03
C LEU A 31 -8.42 6.78 -7.41
N GLY A 32 -7.27 7.01 -8.06
CA GLY A 32 -6.27 8.01 -7.65
C GLY A 32 -6.84 9.44 -7.63
N THR A 33 -7.60 9.80 -8.65
CA THR A 33 -8.26 11.12 -8.75
C THR A 33 -9.28 11.33 -7.61
N THR A 34 -10.02 10.29 -7.27
CA THR A 34 -11.02 10.34 -6.19
C THR A 34 -10.36 10.62 -4.84
N VAL A 35 -9.28 9.89 -4.50
CA VAL A 35 -8.58 10.14 -3.23
C VAL A 35 -7.85 11.48 -3.24
N ALA A 36 -7.32 11.92 -4.38
CA ALA A 36 -6.67 13.22 -4.52
C ALA A 36 -7.64 14.37 -4.22
N LYS A 37 -8.82 14.38 -4.86
CA LYS A 37 -9.88 15.36 -4.58
C LYS A 37 -10.28 15.37 -3.11
N ALA A 38 -10.50 14.21 -2.54
CA ALA A 38 -10.90 14.08 -1.14
C ALA A 38 -9.82 14.55 -0.18
N ALA A 39 -8.54 14.27 -0.45
CA ALA A 39 -7.44 14.72 0.38
C ALA A 39 -7.30 16.25 0.37
N ILE A 40 -7.43 16.89 -0.80
CA ILE A 40 -7.41 18.34 -0.96
C ILE A 40 -8.55 18.97 -0.17
N GLN A 41 -9.77 18.42 -0.31
CA GLN A 41 -10.94 18.89 0.44
C GLN A 41 -10.77 18.71 1.96
N LYS A 42 -10.30 17.54 2.42
CA LYS A 42 -10.06 17.27 3.86
C LYS A 42 -9.00 18.20 4.46
N ALA A 43 -8.00 18.61 3.68
CA ALA A 43 -6.99 19.59 4.11
C ALA A 43 -7.48 21.04 4.07
N ASN A 44 -8.68 21.29 3.55
CA ASN A 44 -9.21 22.63 3.30
C ASN A 44 -8.28 23.49 2.41
N LEU A 45 -7.67 22.83 1.40
CA LEU A 45 -6.81 23.46 0.40
C LEU A 45 -7.59 23.69 -0.91
N SER A 46 -7.12 24.65 -1.70
CA SER A 46 -7.52 24.73 -3.11
C SER A 46 -6.54 23.89 -3.96
N PRO A 47 -7.01 23.29 -5.08
CA PRO A 47 -6.14 22.50 -5.95
C PRO A 47 -4.93 23.26 -6.49
N GLU A 48 -5.05 24.60 -6.64
CA GLU A 48 -3.98 25.48 -7.14
C GLU A 48 -2.79 25.59 -6.19
N GLN A 49 -2.99 25.26 -4.90
CA GLN A 49 -1.92 25.30 -3.88
C GLN A 49 -0.99 24.08 -3.93
N ILE A 50 -1.35 23.04 -4.70
CA ILE A 50 -0.52 21.84 -4.81
C ILE A 50 0.55 22.03 -5.88
N ASP A 51 1.82 21.99 -5.49
CA ASP A 51 2.95 22.21 -6.39
C ASP A 51 3.25 20.96 -7.25
N THR A 52 3.17 19.77 -6.66
CA THR A 52 3.52 18.53 -7.36
C THR A 52 2.74 17.33 -6.85
N VAL A 53 2.58 16.34 -7.73
CA VAL A 53 1.95 15.03 -7.47
C VAL A 53 3.00 13.94 -7.62
N ILE A 54 3.14 13.09 -6.62
CA ILE A 54 4.02 11.92 -6.65
C ILE A 54 3.18 10.69 -6.32
N PHE A 55 2.91 9.84 -7.31
CA PHE A 55 2.06 8.66 -7.14
C PHE A 55 2.75 7.38 -7.56
N GLY A 56 2.65 6.36 -6.70
CA GLY A 56 3.01 4.99 -7.02
C GLY A 56 1.99 4.35 -7.96
N ASN A 57 2.48 3.64 -8.98
CA ASN A 57 1.66 2.78 -9.84
C ASN A 57 2.58 1.79 -10.54
N VAL A 58 2.29 0.51 -10.48
CA VAL A 58 3.13 -0.56 -11.01
C VAL A 58 2.66 -0.99 -12.39
N LEU A 59 1.36 -1.28 -12.54
CA LEU A 59 0.77 -1.79 -13.77
C LEU A 59 0.30 -0.64 -14.65
N GLN A 60 1.24 -0.01 -15.35
CA GLN A 60 1.00 1.23 -16.10
C GLN A 60 0.61 1.01 -17.57
N ALA A 61 0.71 -0.22 -18.08
CA ALA A 61 0.41 -0.50 -19.48
C ALA A 61 -1.04 -0.12 -19.83
N GLY A 62 -1.20 0.68 -20.91
CA GLY A 62 -2.51 1.14 -21.37
C GLY A 62 -3.11 2.32 -20.60
N LEU A 63 -2.50 2.83 -19.53
CA LEU A 63 -3.01 3.98 -18.77
C LEU A 63 -2.68 5.34 -19.41
N GLY A 64 -1.90 5.35 -20.49
CA GLY A 64 -1.45 6.59 -21.13
C GLY A 64 -0.21 7.18 -20.46
N GLN A 65 0.09 8.44 -20.82
CA GLN A 65 1.29 9.12 -20.32
C GLN A 65 1.11 9.53 -18.86
N ASN A 66 2.12 9.23 -18.03
CA ASN A 66 2.24 9.72 -16.66
C ASN A 66 0.93 9.68 -15.87
N PRO A 67 0.51 8.53 -15.35
CA PRO A 67 -0.73 8.38 -14.61
C PRO A 67 -0.88 9.36 -13.43
N ALA A 68 0.21 9.70 -12.72
CA ALA A 68 0.19 10.72 -11.67
C ALA A 68 -0.20 12.11 -12.19
N ARG A 69 0.24 12.48 -13.40
CA ARG A 69 -0.17 13.75 -14.03
C ARG A 69 -1.66 13.76 -14.33
N GLN A 70 -2.20 12.64 -14.80
CA GLN A 70 -3.63 12.51 -15.05
C GLN A 70 -4.44 12.63 -13.77
N VAL A 71 -3.97 12.04 -12.66
CA VAL A 71 -4.56 12.20 -11.33
C VAL A 71 -4.59 13.67 -10.92
N GLY A 72 -3.45 14.37 -11.01
CA GLY A 72 -3.37 15.78 -10.62
C GLY A 72 -4.33 16.66 -11.39
N LEU A 73 -4.32 16.60 -12.72
CA LEU A 73 -5.23 17.38 -13.56
C LEU A 73 -6.69 16.98 -13.35
N GLY A 74 -6.97 15.69 -13.20
CA GLY A 74 -8.30 15.17 -12.87
C GLY A 74 -8.80 15.64 -11.51
N ALA A 75 -7.90 15.91 -10.55
CA ALA A 75 -8.23 16.49 -9.26
C ALA A 75 -8.37 18.02 -9.29
N GLY A 76 -8.13 18.67 -10.43
CA GLY A 76 -8.29 20.11 -10.62
C GLY A 76 -7.03 20.93 -10.36
N LEU A 77 -5.86 20.31 -10.28
CA LEU A 77 -4.60 21.03 -10.06
C LEU A 77 -4.28 21.95 -11.25
N ASN A 78 -3.53 23.02 -10.94
CA ASN A 78 -3.06 23.96 -11.95
C ASN A 78 -2.13 23.26 -12.98
N HIS A 79 -2.15 23.75 -14.23
CA HIS A 79 -1.24 23.27 -15.27
C HIS A 79 0.24 23.49 -14.93
N ALA A 80 0.55 24.48 -14.08
CA ALA A 80 1.89 24.74 -13.56
C ALA A 80 2.39 23.69 -12.56
N SER A 81 1.48 22.94 -11.89
CA SER A 81 1.87 21.83 -11.01
C SER A 81 2.61 20.77 -11.82
N THR A 82 3.55 20.07 -11.19
CA THR A 82 4.28 18.96 -11.83
C THR A 82 3.77 17.62 -11.35
N ALA A 83 4.20 16.51 -11.98
CA ALA A 83 3.84 15.18 -11.52
C ALA A 83 4.86 14.12 -11.94
N VAL A 84 5.02 13.08 -11.11
CA VAL A 84 5.84 11.90 -11.42
C VAL A 84 5.13 10.63 -10.94
N THR A 85 5.17 9.59 -11.79
CA THR A 85 4.70 8.25 -11.43
C THR A 85 5.91 7.39 -11.06
N ILE A 86 5.85 6.73 -9.90
CA ILE A 86 6.93 5.91 -9.34
C ILE A 86 6.53 4.43 -9.42
N ASN A 87 7.47 3.59 -9.85
CA ASN A 87 7.39 2.15 -9.71
C ASN A 87 8.57 1.63 -8.87
N GLU A 88 8.28 1.19 -7.67
CA GLU A 88 9.14 0.41 -6.76
C GLU A 88 8.35 -0.83 -6.28
N VAL A 89 7.62 -1.47 -7.21
CA VAL A 89 6.73 -2.59 -6.93
C VAL A 89 5.84 -2.29 -5.71
N CYS A 90 5.77 -3.18 -4.71
CA CYS A 90 4.95 -2.99 -3.49
C CYS A 90 5.31 -1.72 -2.69
N GLY A 91 6.55 -1.23 -2.80
CA GLY A 91 7.06 -0.05 -2.13
C GLY A 91 6.60 1.28 -2.73
N SER A 92 6.05 1.29 -3.96
CA SER A 92 5.80 2.50 -4.76
C SER A 92 5.07 3.62 -4.00
N GLY A 93 3.99 3.27 -3.29
CA GLY A 93 3.22 4.26 -2.54
C GLY A 93 3.99 4.85 -1.34
N LEU A 94 4.83 4.05 -0.67
CA LEU A 94 5.66 4.55 0.42
C LEU A 94 6.84 5.36 -0.11
N LYS A 95 7.41 4.95 -1.25
CA LYS A 95 8.45 5.71 -1.97
C LYS A 95 7.93 7.07 -2.43
N ALA A 96 6.67 7.18 -2.83
CA ALA A 96 6.04 8.45 -3.16
C ALA A 96 6.06 9.42 -1.95
N ILE A 97 5.72 8.94 -0.75
CA ILE A 97 5.79 9.70 0.50
C ILE A 97 7.23 10.11 0.83
N ILE A 98 8.20 9.20 0.67
CA ILE A 98 9.63 9.49 0.89
C ILE A 98 10.12 10.57 -0.09
N SER A 99 9.77 10.46 -1.37
CA SER A 99 10.15 11.43 -2.39
C SER A 99 9.51 12.80 -2.16
N ALA A 100 8.26 12.83 -1.69
CA ALA A 100 7.59 14.06 -1.27
C ALA A 100 8.33 14.74 -0.11
N ALA A 101 8.73 13.98 0.90
CA ALA A 101 9.50 14.50 2.02
C ALA A 101 10.87 15.05 1.59
N GLN A 102 11.51 14.42 0.59
CA GLN A 102 12.77 14.90 0.01
C GLN A 102 12.58 16.23 -0.73
N ALA A 103 11.58 16.31 -1.61
CA ALA A 103 11.25 17.54 -2.35
C ALA A 103 10.93 18.72 -1.41
N LEU A 104 10.15 18.47 -0.35
CA LEU A 104 9.84 19.49 0.66
C LEU A 104 11.07 19.96 1.43
N ARG A 105 11.96 19.03 1.82
CA ARG A 105 13.23 19.38 2.55
C ARG A 105 14.20 20.17 1.70
N LEU A 106 14.23 19.94 0.39
CA LEU A 106 15.09 20.67 -0.55
C LEU A 106 14.47 22.01 -0.97
N GLY A 107 13.21 22.26 -0.67
CA GLY A 107 12.50 23.48 -1.07
C GLY A 107 12.02 23.45 -2.53
N ASP A 108 12.02 22.28 -3.19
CA ASP A 108 11.53 22.12 -4.56
C ASP A 108 10.00 22.26 -4.65
N ALA A 109 9.31 22.04 -3.55
CA ALA A 109 7.87 22.19 -3.40
C ALA A 109 7.50 22.68 -2.00
N LYS A 110 6.35 23.33 -1.84
CA LYS A 110 5.77 23.70 -0.56
C LYS A 110 4.67 22.76 -0.11
N ILE A 111 3.83 22.29 -1.03
CA ILE A 111 2.77 21.31 -0.78
C ILE A 111 2.88 20.19 -1.83
N VAL A 112 2.94 18.97 -1.35
CA VAL A 112 3.01 17.76 -2.21
C VAL A 112 1.82 16.85 -1.94
N LEU A 113 1.15 16.42 -3.02
CA LEU A 113 0.19 15.34 -3.01
C LEU A 113 0.93 14.04 -3.30
N ALA A 114 1.12 13.19 -2.29
CA ALA A 114 1.83 11.91 -2.41
C ALA A 114 0.86 10.75 -2.23
N GLY A 115 0.98 9.72 -3.04
CA GLY A 115 0.04 8.61 -2.97
C GLY A 115 0.46 7.39 -3.77
N GLY A 116 -0.52 6.54 -3.99
CA GLY A 116 -0.39 5.40 -4.86
C GLY A 116 -1.76 4.88 -5.29
N MET A 117 -1.79 4.22 -6.42
CA MET A 117 -2.99 3.67 -7.03
C MET A 117 -2.64 2.38 -7.75
N GLU A 118 -3.59 1.46 -7.82
CA GLU A 118 -3.49 0.27 -8.63
C GLU A 118 -4.86 -0.23 -9.00
N ASN A 119 -5.02 -0.70 -10.22
CA ASN A 119 -6.13 -1.57 -10.59
C ASN A 119 -5.57 -2.82 -11.24
N MET A 120 -5.44 -3.88 -10.45
CA MET A 120 -4.88 -5.15 -10.92
C MET A 120 -5.89 -5.92 -11.77
N SER A 121 -7.19 -5.63 -11.60
CA SER A 121 -8.28 -6.24 -12.40
C SER A 121 -8.28 -5.78 -13.86
N LEU A 122 -7.74 -4.60 -14.15
CA LEU A 122 -7.68 -4.02 -15.50
C LEU A 122 -6.30 -4.14 -16.16
N ALA A 123 -5.35 -4.85 -15.53
CA ALA A 123 -4.04 -5.08 -16.13
C ALA A 123 -4.18 -5.82 -17.47
N PRO A 124 -3.66 -5.26 -18.58
CA PRO A 124 -3.89 -5.83 -19.91
C PRO A 124 -2.97 -7.00 -20.22
N HIS A 125 -3.38 -7.84 -21.16
CA HIS A 125 -2.47 -8.75 -21.83
C HIS A 125 -1.71 -8.00 -22.92
N LEU A 126 -0.41 -8.22 -23.02
CA LEU A 126 0.50 -7.47 -23.89
C LEU A 126 1.04 -8.34 -25.01
N LEU A 127 1.08 -7.79 -26.20
CA LEU A 127 1.91 -8.29 -27.29
C LEU A 127 3.28 -7.60 -27.18
N GLN A 128 4.31 -8.34 -26.76
CA GLN A 128 5.66 -7.81 -26.59
C GLN A 128 6.44 -7.58 -27.90
N GLN A 129 5.74 -7.58 -29.02
CA GLN A 129 6.33 -7.40 -30.34
C GLN A 129 5.70 -6.19 -31.02
N ARG A 130 6.53 -5.22 -31.42
CA ARG A 130 6.04 -4.10 -32.24
C ARG A 130 5.62 -4.54 -33.65
N PHE A 131 6.33 -5.53 -34.18
CA PHE A 131 6.02 -6.10 -35.49
C PHE A 131 5.53 -7.53 -35.30
N ALA A 132 4.33 -7.82 -35.78
CA ALA A 132 3.80 -9.17 -35.76
C ALA A 132 4.70 -10.13 -36.58
N PRO A 133 4.85 -11.39 -36.19
CA PRO A 133 5.57 -12.37 -36.98
C PRO A 133 4.86 -12.54 -38.34
N LYS A 134 5.64 -12.76 -39.42
CA LYS A 134 5.09 -12.97 -40.75
C LYS A 134 4.21 -14.23 -40.82
N ASN A 135 4.52 -15.24 -40.03
CA ASN A 135 3.81 -16.51 -39.96
C ASN A 135 3.83 -17.04 -38.50
N GLY A 136 2.84 -17.85 -38.15
CA GLY A 136 2.75 -18.54 -36.87
C GLY A 136 1.86 -17.84 -35.83
N PRO A 137 1.64 -18.48 -34.68
CA PRO A 137 0.81 -17.94 -33.59
C PRO A 137 1.47 -16.75 -32.90
N VAL A 138 0.64 -15.92 -32.29
CA VAL A 138 1.04 -14.80 -31.44
C VAL A 138 0.72 -15.13 -30.00
N THR A 139 1.70 -14.98 -29.10
CA THR A 139 1.50 -15.16 -27.66
C THR A 139 1.33 -13.81 -26.98
N LEU A 140 0.31 -13.70 -26.13
CA LEU A 140 0.10 -12.54 -25.27
C LEU A 140 0.67 -12.85 -23.87
N VAL A 141 1.25 -11.83 -23.25
CA VAL A 141 1.81 -11.90 -21.88
C VAL A 141 0.84 -11.16 -20.96
N ASP A 142 0.43 -11.82 -19.87
CA ASP A 142 -0.36 -11.19 -18.83
C ASP A 142 0.53 -10.25 -18.01
N SER A 143 0.30 -8.94 -18.16
CA SER A 143 1.10 -7.92 -17.47
C SER A 143 0.93 -7.95 -15.95
N LEU A 144 -0.21 -8.43 -15.45
CA LEU A 144 -0.43 -8.58 -14.01
C LEU A 144 0.61 -9.52 -13.40
N PHE A 145 0.78 -10.68 -14.00
CA PHE A 145 1.76 -11.67 -13.52
C PHE A 145 3.18 -11.28 -13.90
N ASN A 146 3.43 -10.89 -15.14
CA ASN A 146 4.78 -10.59 -15.63
C ASN A 146 5.44 -9.41 -14.89
N ASP A 147 4.69 -8.30 -14.72
CA ASP A 147 5.25 -7.05 -14.21
C ASP A 147 4.99 -6.86 -12.70
N GLY A 148 4.04 -7.59 -12.11
CA GLY A 148 3.62 -7.42 -10.73
C GLY A 148 3.86 -8.61 -9.80
N LEU A 149 3.70 -9.85 -10.28
CA LEU A 149 3.62 -11.05 -9.44
C LEU A 149 4.66 -12.13 -9.77
N THR A 150 5.58 -11.86 -10.68
CA THR A 150 6.69 -12.76 -11.05
C THR A 150 8.02 -12.09 -10.70
N ASP A 151 8.90 -12.82 -10.03
CA ASP A 151 10.25 -12.33 -9.74
C ASP A 151 11.05 -12.17 -11.04
N ALA A 152 11.64 -11.01 -11.25
CA ALA A 152 12.35 -10.69 -12.48
C ALA A 152 13.65 -11.48 -12.68
N PHE A 153 14.20 -12.05 -11.62
CA PHE A 153 15.48 -12.75 -11.64
C PHE A 153 15.30 -14.27 -11.76
N SER A 154 14.49 -14.88 -10.89
CA SER A 154 14.23 -16.32 -10.91
C SER A 154 13.12 -16.70 -11.90
N GLN A 155 12.28 -15.75 -12.32
CA GLN A 155 11.06 -15.98 -13.12
C GLN A 155 10.00 -16.83 -12.38
N ASP A 156 10.13 -16.96 -11.06
CA ASP A 156 9.15 -17.63 -10.22
C ASP A 156 8.04 -16.68 -9.77
N ALA A 157 6.87 -17.23 -9.46
CA ALA A 157 5.81 -16.47 -8.81
C ALA A 157 6.26 -15.97 -7.42
N MET A 158 5.82 -14.77 -7.03
CA MET A 158 6.19 -14.16 -5.73
C MET A 158 5.94 -15.08 -4.53
N GLY A 159 4.96 -15.97 -4.59
CA GLY A 159 4.69 -16.94 -3.53
C GLY A 159 5.82 -17.96 -3.30
N ILE A 160 6.69 -18.21 -4.28
CA ILE A 160 7.89 -19.05 -4.10
C ILE A 160 8.85 -18.37 -3.12
N THR A 161 8.97 -17.03 -3.15
CA THR A 161 9.80 -16.30 -2.17
C THR A 161 9.27 -16.47 -0.75
N ALA A 162 7.96 -16.62 -0.57
CA ALA A 162 7.34 -16.92 0.72
C ALA A 162 7.60 -18.37 1.15
N GLU A 163 7.54 -19.34 0.22
CA GLU A 163 7.93 -20.73 0.52
C GLU A 163 9.42 -20.84 0.92
N ASN A 164 10.30 -20.05 0.31
CA ASN A 164 11.72 -19.99 0.71
C ASN A 164 11.87 -19.45 2.16
N ILE A 165 11.03 -18.51 2.57
CA ILE A 165 10.99 -18.02 3.96
C ILE A 165 10.45 -19.10 4.89
N VAL A 166 9.40 -19.82 4.49
CA VAL A 166 8.88 -20.97 5.24
C VAL A 166 10.00 -21.98 5.52
N GLU A 167 10.75 -22.39 4.50
CA GLU A 167 11.84 -23.32 4.62
C GLU A 167 12.95 -22.78 5.55
N LYS A 168 13.35 -21.52 5.37
CA LYS A 168 14.40 -20.88 6.15
C LYS A 168 14.06 -20.76 7.64
N TYR A 169 12.80 -20.46 7.98
CA TYR A 169 12.37 -20.19 9.36
C TYR A 169 11.71 -21.38 10.05
N GLY A 170 11.38 -22.44 9.28
CA GLY A 170 10.72 -23.63 9.77
C GLY A 170 9.25 -23.40 10.16
N PHE A 171 8.55 -22.49 9.49
CA PHE A 171 7.14 -22.24 9.79
C PHE A 171 6.23 -23.36 9.29
N THR A 172 5.24 -23.74 10.10
CA THR A 172 4.25 -24.73 9.68
C THR A 172 3.12 -24.08 8.89
N ARG A 173 2.30 -24.89 8.24
CA ARG A 173 1.08 -24.46 7.57
C ARG A 173 0.08 -23.89 8.58
N GLU A 174 -0.07 -24.53 9.72
CA GLU A 174 -1.00 -24.17 10.79
C GLU A 174 -0.66 -22.80 11.39
N GLU A 175 0.63 -22.51 11.59
CA GLU A 175 1.08 -21.20 12.06
C GLU A 175 0.73 -20.08 11.07
N GLN A 176 0.93 -20.31 9.78
CA GLN A 176 0.58 -19.36 8.72
C GLN A 176 -0.93 -19.15 8.64
N ASP A 177 -1.72 -20.21 8.70
CA ASP A 177 -3.18 -20.13 8.69
C ASP A 177 -3.71 -19.43 9.93
N ALA A 178 -3.12 -19.66 11.12
CA ALA A 178 -3.49 -18.97 12.36
C ALA A 178 -3.22 -17.46 12.25
N PHE A 179 -2.10 -17.06 11.66
CA PHE A 179 -1.80 -15.66 11.39
C PHE A 179 -2.84 -15.03 10.47
N ALA A 180 -3.21 -15.73 9.39
CA ALA A 180 -4.21 -15.26 8.42
C ALA A 180 -5.61 -15.13 9.05
N VAL A 181 -6.02 -16.10 9.87
CA VAL A 181 -7.31 -16.04 10.63
C VAL A 181 -7.30 -14.81 11.54
N ALA A 182 -6.20 -14.56 12.25
CA ALA A 182 -6.09 -13.41 13.14
C ALA A 182 -6.20 -12.07 12.37
N SER A 183 -5.58 -11.96 11.18
CA SER A 183 -5.70 -10.78 10.32
C SER A 183 -7.15 -10.56 9.87
N GLN A 184 -7.83 -11.62 9.40
CA GLN A 184 -9.24 -11.56 8.99
C GLN A 184 -10.16 -11.14 10.14
N GLN A 185 -9.98 -11.71 11.32
CA GLN A 185 -10.78 -11.39 12.49
C GLN A 185 -10.59 -9.95 12.97
N LYS A 186 -9.33 -9.45 12.97
CA LYS A 186 -9.03 -8.05 13.28
C LYS A 186 -9.71 -7.10 12.28
N ALA A 187 -9.62 -7.38 10.98
CA ALA A 187 -10.23 -6.55 9.94
C ALA A 187 -11.76 -6.56 10.01
N ALA A 188 -12.37 -7.72 10.23
CA ALA A 188 -13.81 -7.85 10.36
C ALA A 188 -14.34 -7.04 11.56
N LYS A 189 -13.71 -7.18 12.73
CA LYS A 189 -14.04 -6.40 13.93
C LYS A 189 -13.86 -4.88 13.71
N ALA A 190 -12.78 -4.49 13.04
CA ALA A 190 -12.53 -3.09 12.74
C ALA A 190 -13.58 -2.50 11.79
N GLN A 191 -13.97 -3.25 10.75
CA GLN A 191 -15.03 -2.84 9.82
C GLN A 191 -16.39 -2.76 10.51
N GLU A 192 -16.77 -3.74 11.31
CA GLU A 192 -18.01 -3.75 12.09
C GLU A 192 -18.08 -2.56 13.07
N ALA A 193 -16.96 -2.25 13.72
CA ALA A 193 -16.85 -1.11 14.63
C ALA A 193 -16.69 0.25 13.91
N GLY A 194 -16.78 0.30 12.58
CA GLY A 194 -16.66 1.53 11.79
C GLY A 194 -15.27 2.19 11.82
N ARG A 195 -14.22 1.46 12.20
CA ARG A 195 -12.86 2.00 12.35
C ARG A 195 -12.29 2.56 11.06
N PHE A 196 -12.72 2.07 9.90
CA PHE A 196 -12.25 2.54 8.60
C PHE A 196 -13.04 3.72 8.03
N ALA A 197 -14.14 4.13 8.67
CA ALA A 197 -15.04 5.16 8.12
C ALA A 197 -14.35 6.53 7.93
N SER A 198 -13.40 6.90 8.80
CA SER A 198 -12.66 8.17 8.73
C SER A 198 -11.60 8.19 7.62
N GLU A 199 -11.07 7.03 7.25
CA GLU A 199 -10.00 6.92 6.26
C GLU A 199 -10.50 6.62 4.84
N ILE A 200 -11.67 5.99 4.68
CA ILE A 200 -12.22 5.63 3.37
C ILE A 200 -12.99 6.77 2.75
N THR A 201 -12.58 7.17 1.56
CA THR A 201 -13.34 8.05 0.66
C THR A 201 -14.23 7.20 -0.25
N PRO A 202 -15.54 7.44 -0.27
CA PRO A 202 -16.45 6.74 -1.17
C PRO A 202 -16.10 6.97 -2.64
N VAL A 203 -16.18 5.91 -3.44
CA VAL A 203 -15.99 5.95 -4.89
C VAL A 203 -17.34 5.70 -5.57
N ALA A 204 -17.73 6.59 -6.47
CA ALA A 204 -18.90 6.40 -7.32
C ALA A 204 -18.55 5.43 -8.45
N VAL A 205 -19.27 4.31 -8.55
CA VAL A 205 -19.10 3.30 -9.61
C VAL A 205 -20.43 3.11 -10.34
N PHE A 206 -20.41 3.31 -11.66
CA PHE A 206 -21.62 3.18 -12.47
C PHE A 206 -22.15 1.74 -12.48
N ASN A 207 -23.35 1.56 -11.99
CA ASN A 207 -24.05 0.28 -12.01
C ASN A 207 -24.96 0.20 -13.25
N ARG A 208 -24.59 -0.67 -14.18
CA ARG A 208 -25.32 -0.85 -15.45
C ARG A 208 -26.75 -1.39 -15.27
N LYS A 209 -27.03 -2.09 -14.17
CA LYS A 209 -28.36 -2.67 -13.88
C LYS A 209 -29.33 -1.60 -13.39
N THR A 210 -28.90 -0.74 -12.46
CA THR A 210 -29.72 0.33 -11.88
C THR A 210 -29.64 1.63 -12.70
N LYS A 211 -28.66 1.74 -13.63
CA LYS A 211 -28.33 2.95 -14.40
C LYS A 211 -28.05 4.17 -13.52
N SER A 212 -27.45 3.92 -12.36
CA SER A 212 -27.06 4.94 -11.37
C SER A 212 -25.72 4.59 -10.77
N ASP A 213 -25.09 5.53 -10.08
CA ASP A 213 -23.84 5.30 -9.39
C ASP A 213 -24.09 4.66 -8.01
N ASP A 214 -23.39 3.56 -7.73
CA ASP A 214 -23.26 2.98 -6.41
C ASP A 214 -22.06 3.62 -5.70
N LEU A 215 -22.25 4.07 -4.46
CA LEU A 215 -21.15 4.60 -3.64
C LEU A 215 -20.46 3.47 -2.89
N ILE A 216 -19.28 3.10 -3.36
CA ILE A 216 -18.44 2.07 -2.75
C ILE A 216 -17.65 2.67 -1.58
N LYS A 217 -17.88 2.18 -0.35
CA LYS A 217 -17.32 2.72 0.89
C LYS A 217 -16.88 1.65 1.91
N ALA A 218 -16.81 0.39 1.49
CA ALA A 218 -16.38 -0.71 2.35
C ALA A 218 -15.41 -1.63 1.63
N ASP A 219 -14.40 -2.11 2.35
CA ASP A 219 -13.45 -3.09 1.84
C ASP A 219 -14.15 -4.39 1.50
N GLU A 220 -13.95 -4.89 0.27
CA GLU A 220 -14.67 -6.04 -0.27
C GLU A 220 -13.98 -7.38 0.06
N PHE A 221 -12.69 -7.34 0.39
CA PHE A 221 -11.88 -8.55 0.47
C PHE A 221 -11.96 -9.25 1.84
N ILE A 222 -12.42 -8.57 2.88
CA ILE A 222 -12.55 -9.10 4.25
C ILE A 222 -13.48 -10.31 4.27
N ARG A 223 -13.03 -11.40 4.91
CA ARG A 223 -13.77 -12.67 5.04
C ARG A 223 -14.03 -12.98 6.51
N PRO A 224 -15.09 -12.46 7.12
CA PRO A 224 -15.33 -12.54 8.58
C PRO A 224 -15.49 -13.97 9.10
N ASN A 225 -15.90 -14.91 8.23
CA ASN A 225 -16.13 -16.31 8.59
C ASN A 225 -14.91 -17.22 8.37
N THR A 226 -13.71 -16.64 8.22
CA THR A 226 -12.48 -17.42 8.06
C THR A 226 -12.11 -18.13 9.37
N THR A 227 -11.93 -19.44 9.30
CA THR A 227 -11.49 -20.30 10.42
C THR A 227 -10.31 -21.16 10.02
N LEU A 228 -9.64 -21.78 10.99
CA LEU A 228 -8.54 -22.71 10.71
C LEU A 228 -9.02 -23.89 9.85
N GLU A 229 -10.23 -24.41 10.08
CA GLU A 229 -10.80 -25.53 9.33
C GLU A 229 -11.02 -25.12 7.86
N THR A 230 -11.51 -23.92 7.60
CA THR A 230 -11.72 -23.43 6.22
C THR A 230 -10.42 -23.24 5.48
N LEU A 231 -9.37 -22.77 6.17
CA LEU A 231 -8.05 -22.60 5.56
C LEU A 231 -7.32 -23.94 5.36
N ALA A 232 -7.44 -24.88 6.29
CA ALA A 232 -6.81 -26.20 6.19
C ALA A 232 -7.22 -26.95 4.91
N GLY A 233 -8.44 -26.72 4.40
CA GLY A 233 -8.94 -27.30 3.15
C GLY A 233 -8.31 -26.71 1.88
N LEU A 234 -7.57 -25.63 1.95
CA LEU A 234 -6.98 -24.98 0.78
C LEU A 234 -5.70 -25.70 0.33
N LYS A 235 -5.56 -25.85 -0.99
CA LYS A 235 -4.36 -26.43 -1.60
C LYS A 235 -3.23 -25.38 -1.66
N PRO A 236 -1.96 -25.82 -1.58
CA PRO A 236 -0.81 -24.95 -1.87
C PRO A 236 -0.95 -24.31 -3.26
N SER A 237 -0.63 -23.02 -3.36
CA SER A 237 -0.86 -22.24 -4.59
C SER A 237 0.38 -22.13 -5.48
N PHE A 238 1.59 -22.30 -4.94
CA PHE A 238 2.82 -21.97 -5.63
C PHE A 238 3.80 -23.15 -5.76
N LYS A 239 3.82 -24.07 -4.80
CA LYS A 239 4.69 -25.25 -4.76
C LYS A 239 3.85 -26.48 -4.46
N LYS A 240 4.08 -27.61 -5.17
CA LYS A 240 3.26 -28.82 -5.08
C LYS A 240 3.04 -29.30 -3.63
N ASP A 241 4.09 -29.34 -2.83
CA ASP A 241 4.07 -29.77 -1.43
C ASP A 241 4.38 -28.57 -0.51
N GLY A 242 3.97 -27.36 -0.92
CA GLY A 242 4.17 -26.13 -0.19
C GLY A 242 3.10 -25.87 0.88
N THR A 243 3.23 -24.74 1.54
CA THR A 243 2.35 -24.34 2.65
C THR A 243 1.66 -23.00 2.41
N VAL A 244 2.11 -22.24 1.41
CA VAL A 244 1.53 -20.96 1.03
C VAL A 244 0.28 -21.18 0.17
N THR A 245 -0.85 -20.63 0.60
CA THR A 245 -2.16 -20.80 -0.05
C THR A 245 -2.80 -19.43 -0.34
N ALA A 246 -3.88 -19.44 -1.10
CA ALA A 246 -4.71 -18.24 -1.28
C ALA A 246 -5.37 -17.72 0.02
N GLY A 247 -5.33 -18.48 1.10
CA GLY A 247 -5.90 -18.10 2.40
C GLY A 247 -4.88 -17.42 3.32
N ASN A 248 -3.58 -17.70 3.16
CA ASN A 248 -2.50 -17.14 3.97
C ASN A 248 -1.54 -16.24 3.17
N ALA A 249 -2.00 -15.76 2.02
CA ALA A 249 -1.40 -14.76 1.16
C ALA A 249 -2.36 -13.58 0.94
N SER A 250 -1.84 -12.41 0.61
CA SER A 250 -2.66 -11.28 0.17
C SER A 250 -3.31 -11.57 -1.19
N GLY A 251 -4.39 -10.87 -1.49
CA GLY A 251 -5.10 -11.00 -2.75
C GLY A 251 -4.54 -10.14 -3.88
N ILE A 252 -5.15 -10.30 -5.06
CA ILE A 252 -5.06 -9.40 -6.19
C ILE A 252 -6.17 -8.37 -6.01
N ASN A 253 -5.82 -7.09 -5.94
CA ASN A 253 -6.75 -6.08 -5.45
C ASN A 253 -6.62 -4.74 -6.21
N ASP A 254 -7.66 -3.92 -6.07
CA ASP A 254 -7.78 -2.60 -6.68
C ASP A 254 -7.97 -1.56 -5.59
N GLY A 255 -7.32 -0.41 -5.70
CA GLY A 255 -7.47 0.66 -4.73
C GLY A 255 -6.48 1.81 -4.91
N ALA A 256 -6.71 2.89 -4.17
CA ALA A 256 -5.83 4.05 -4.13
C ALA A 256 -5.79 4.65 -2.72
N ALA A 257 -4.68 5.31 -2.42
CA ALA A 257 -4.51 6.08 -1.19
C ALA A 257 -3.63 7.29 -1.44
N CYS A 258 -3.83 8.37 -0.71
CA CYS A 258 -2.94 9.52 -0.77
C CYS A 258 -2.87 10.27 0.56
N VAL A 259 -1.80 11.04 0.69
CA VAL A 259 -1.57 12.01 1.76
C VAL A 259 -1.18 13.35 1.15
N ILE A 260 -1.46 14.44 1.86
CA ILE A 260 -0.90 15.76 1.55
C ILE A 260 0.17 16.07 2.59
N MET A 261 1.33 16.49 2.11
CA MET A 261 2.50 16.77 2.91
C MET A 261 3.01 18.19 2.67
N THR A 262 3.54 18.79 3.73
CA THR A 262 4.17 20.11 3.71
C THR A 262 5.17 20.25 4.85
N THR A 263 5.83 21.39 5.00
CA THR A 263 6.60 21.72 6.21
C THR A 263 5.68 22.17 7.32
N ARG A 264 6.09 21.96 8.58
CA ARG A 264 5.33 22.45 9.75
C ARG A 264 5.13 23.95 9.72
N GLU A 265 6.16 24.69 9.32
CA GLU A 265 6.10 26.14 9.17
C GLU A 265 4.97 26.54 8.22
N TYR A 266 4.94 25.95 7.02
CA TYR A 266 3.93 26.29 6.01
C TYR A 266 2.53 25.78 6.38
N ALA A 267 2.43 24.63 7.06
CA ALA A 267 1.16 24.18 7.62
C ALA A 267 0.59 25.15 8.66
N THR A 268 1.47 25.73 9.51
CA THR A 268 1.08 26.72 10.51
C THR A 268 0.67 28.04 9.86
N GLU A 269 1.41 28.51 8.86
CA GLU A 269 1.08 29.72 8.08
C GLU A 269 -0.30 29.63 7.44
N LEU A 270 -0.63 28.48 6.86
CA LEU A 270 -1.92 28.23 6.22
C LEU A 270 -3.01 27.72 7.18
N ASN A 271 -2.69 27.60 8.47
CA ASN A 271 -3.61 27.07 9.49
C ASN A 271 -4.20 25.69 9.11
N LEU A 272 -3.35 24.79 8.55
CA LEU A 272 -3.75 23.44 8.16
C LEU A 272 -3.76 22.50 9.37
N PRO A 273 -4.66 21.48 9.38
CA PRO A 273 -4.61 20.43 10.39
C PRO A 273 -3.33 19.62 10.22
N ILE A 274 -2.62 19.31 11.31
CA ILE A 274 -1.47 18.41 11.29
C ILE A 274 -1.90 17.08 11.89
N LEU A 275 -1.86 16.01 11.09
CA LEU A 275 -2.23 14.65 11.52
C LEU A 275 -1.05 13.91 12.13
N ALA A 276 0.12 14.05 11.51
CA ALA A 276 1.34 13.38 11.95
C ALA A 276 2.58 14.09 11.43
N THR A 277 3.69 13.93 12.16
CA THR A 277 5.03 14.36 11.76
C THR A 277 5.82 13.15 11.25
N LEU A 278 6.47 13.27 10.08
CA LEU A 278 7.41 12.27 9.58
C LEU A 278 8.73 12.33 10.36
N LYS A 279 9.01 11.31 11.15
CA LYS A 279 10.25 11.23 11.97
C LYS A 279 11.45 10.75 11.16
N GLY A 280 11.23 9.91 10.17
CA GLY A 280 12.27 9.40 9.30
C GLY A 280 11.79 8.28 8.40
N TYR A 281 12.69 7.87 7.51
CA TYR A 281 12.48 6.77 6.57
C TYR A 281 13.80 6.03 6.29
N ALA A 282 13.70 4.80 5.84
CA ALA A 282 14.84 4.00 5.40
C ALA A 282 14.43 2.95 4.37
N GLU A 283 15.39 2.58 3.55
CA GLU A 283 15.30 1.54 2.54
C GLU A 283 16.49 0.60 2.67
N ALA A 284 16.30 -0.68 2.37
CA ALA A 284 17.37 -1.67 2.41
C ALA A 284 17.13 -2.76 1.36
N GLY A 285 18.21 -3.30 0.81
CA GLY A 285 18.18 -4.46 -0.07
C GLY A 285 18.41 -5.76 0.70
N VAL A 286 17.83 -6.85 0.20
CA VAL A 286 18.03 -8.23 0.64
C VAL A 286 18.10 -9.15 -0.58
N ASP A 287 18.40 -10.43 -0.37
CA ASP A 287 18.32 -11.44 -1.42
C ASP A 287 16.90 -11.49 -2.02
N PRO A 288 16.73 -11.34 -3.35
CA PRO A 288 15.42 -11.41 -4.01
C PRO A 288 14.65 -12.68 -3.70
N SER A 289 15.32 -13.82 -3.55
CA SER A 289 14.69 -15.11 -3.27
C SER A 289 13.95 -15.18 -1.93
N ILE A 290 14.24 -14.26 -1.03
CA ILE A 290 13.60 -14.10 0.29
C ILE A 290 13.20 -12.63 0.51
N MET A 291 12.71 -11.95 -0.53
CA MET A 291 12.37 -10.52 -0.51
C MET A 291 11.49 -10.12 0.68
N GLY A 292 10.68 -11.05 1.19
CA GLY A 292 9.74 -10.81 2.27
C GLY A 292 10.37 -10.35 3.59
N ILE A 293 11.67 -10.63 3.82
CA ILE A 293 12.39 -10.13 5.02
C ILE A 293 12.96 -8.71 4.84
N GLY A 294 12.77 -8.08 3.68
CA GLY A 294 13.23 -6.69 3.41
C GLY A 294 12.87 -5.66 4.48
N PRO A 295 11.68 -5.71 5.12
CA PRO A 295 11.34 -4.84 6.25
C PRO A 295 12.32 -4.92 7.43
N VAL A 296 12.97 -6.05 7.67
CA VAL A 296 13.90 -6.22 8.81
C VAL A 296 15.05 -5.22 8.74
N PRO A 297 15.94 -5.25 7.73
CA PRO A 297 17.03 -4.28 7.65
C PRO A 297 16.54 -2.85 7.39
N ALA A 298 15.39 -2.65 6.74
CA ALA A 298 14.81 -1.31 6.55
C ALA A 298 14.41 -0.68 7.88
N ILE A 299 13.70 -1.41 8.75
CA ILE A 299 13.30 -0.94 10.08
C ILE A 299 14.52 -0.77 10.99
N GLN A 300 15.50 -1.69 10.98
CA GLN A 300 16.75 -1.53 11.73
C GLN A 300 17.50 -0.24 11.34
N LYS A 301 17.58 0.04 10.05
CA LYS A 301 18.18 1.29 9.53
C LYS A 301 17.35 2.52 9.90
N LEU A 302 16.03 2.41 9.93
CA LEU A 302 15.12 3.46 10.39
C LEU A 302 15.35 3.78 11.87
N VAL A 303 15.43 2.77 12.74
CA VAL A 303 15.75 2.91 14.16
C VAL A 303 17.10 3.61 14.36
N ALA A 304 18.13 3.19 13.63
CA ALA A 304 19.45 3.81 13.72
C ALA A 304 19.44 5.30 13.31
N ARG A 305 18.63 5.67 12.32
CA ARG A 305 18.48 7.07 11.84
C ARG A 305 17.66 7.94 12.78
N THR A 306 16.54 7.42 13.25
CA THR A 306 15.59 8.19 14.06
C THR A 306 15.92 8.16 15.54
N ARG A 307 16.70 7.18 15.99
CA ARG A 307 16.97 6.85 17.39
C ARG A 307 15.69 6.55 18.19
N ILE A 308 14.63 6.15 17.49
CA ILE A 308 13.39 5.69 18.11
C ILE A 308 13.51 4.17 18.30
N PRO A 309 13.65 3.66 19.52
CA PRO A 309 13.74 2.23 19.76
C PRO A 309 12.37 1.56 19.53
N LEU A 310 12.37 0.29 19.11
CA LEU A 310 11.14 -0.44 18.73
C LEU A 310 10.13 -0.54 19.88
N GLU A 311 10.60 -0.57 21.13
CA GLU A 311 9.76 -0.64 22.32
C GLU A 311 8.88 0.61 22.49
N LYS A 312 9.33 1.76 21.96
CA LYS A 312 8.59 3.03 21.98
C LYS A 312 7.58 3.17 20.87
N VAL A 313 7.57 2.24 19.90
CA VAL A 313 6.58 2.22 18.83
C VAL A 313 5.28 1.63 19.37
N ASP A 314 4.19 2.34 19.20
CA ASP A 314 2.87 1.95 19.69
C ASP A 314 2.15 1.07 18.67
N VAL A 315 2.29 1.36 17.36
CA VAL A 315 1.63 0.64 16.26
C VAL A 315 2.62 0.38 15.13
N PHE A 316 2.61 -0.84 14.63
CA PHE A 316 3.29 -1.24 13.40
C PHE A 316 2.24 -1.60 12.34
N GLU A 317 2.29 -0.94 11.19
CA GLU A 317 1.59 -1.36 9.97
C GLU A 317 2.61 -2.05 9.06
N LEU A 318 2.68 -3.37 9.15
CA LEU A 318 3.53 -4.22 8.32
C LEU A 318 2.66 -4.82 7.21
N ASN A 319 3.00 -4.57 5.94
CA ASN A 319 2.21 -5.10 4.84
C ASN A 319 2.31 -6.64 4.81
N GLU A 320 1.15 -7.29 4.85
CA GLU A 320 1.02 -8.75 4.86
C GLU A 320 0.93 -9.27 3.40
N ALA A 321 2.05 -9.24 2.67
CA ALA A 321 2.07 -9.88 1.35
C ALA A 321 1.83 -11.40 1.48
N PHE A 322 2.44 -12.01 2.51
CA PHE A 322 2.27 -13.42 2.89
C PHE A 322 2.34 -13.55 4.42
N ALA A 323 1.62 -14.52 4.99
CA ALA A 323 1.70 -14.79 6.43
C ALA A 323 3.13 -15.14 6.87
N ALA A 324 3.79 -16.06 6.15
CA ALA A 324 5.17 -16.45 6.44
C ALA A 324 6.15 -15.27 6.46
N GLN A 325 6.00 -14.35 5.49
CA GLN A 325 6.82 -13.14 5.42
C GLN A 325 6.59 -12.23 6.63
N SER A 326 5.34 -11.99 7.00
CA SER A 326 5.01 -11.14 8.14
C SER A 326 5.50 -11.74 9.46
N MET A 327 5.32 -13.05 9.64
CA MET A 327 5.80 -13.81 10.79
C MET A 327 7.34 -13.72 10.92
N ALA A 328 8.08 -13.82 9.81
CA ALA A 328 9.54 -13.69 9.80
C ALA A 328 9.99 -12.30 10.25
N VAL A 329 9.37 -11.24 9.76
CA VAL A 329 9.66 -9.85 10.15
C VAL A 329 9.39 -9.63 11.64
N ILE A 330 8.24 -10.09 12.13
CA ILE A 330 7.85 -9.97 13.55
C ILE A 330 8.86 -10.72 14.45
N LYS A 331 9.25 -11.94 14.05
CA LYS A 331 10.21 -12.79 14.78
C LYS A 331 11.59 -12.15 14.87
N ASP A 332 12.13 -11.69 13.74
CA ASP A 332 13.50 -11.14 13.67
C ASP A 332 13.63 -9.80 14.41
N LEU A 333 12.60 -8.97 14.36
CA LEU A 333 12.55 -7.69 15.05
C LEU A 333 12.04 -7.80 16.49
N LYS A 334 11.56 -8.98 16.91
CA LYS A 334 10.97 -9.25 18.24
C LYS A 334 9.84 -8.26 18.57
N ILE A 335 9.01 -7.94 17.57
CA ILE A 335 7.88 -7.02 17.75
C ILE A 335 6.73 -7.76 18.45
N PRO A 336 6.10 -7.18 19.49
CA PRO A 336 4.89 -7.72 20.09
C PRO A 336 3.75 -7.78 19.04
N THR A 337 3.15 -8.96 18.88
CA THR A 337 2.16 -9.20 17.80
C THR A 337 0.89 -8.37 17.97
N GLU A 338 0.55 -7.99 19.18
CA GLU A 338 -0.58 -7.12 19.50
C GLU A 338 -0.41 -5.68 18.99
N LYS A 339 0.83 -5.23 18.75
CA LYS A 339 1.13 -3.93 18.15
C LYS A 339 1.10 -3.95 16.62
N VAL A 340 1.02 -5.13 16.00
CA VAL A 340 1.09 -5.28 14.55
C VAL A 340 -0.31 -5.36 13.95
N ASN A 341 -0.57 -4.49 12.97
CA ASN A 341 -1.80 -4.45 12.18
C ASN A 341 -3.05 -4.61 13.08
N PRO A 342 -3.30 -3.67 14.01
CA PRO A 342 -4.37 -3.81 15.00
C PRO A 342 -5.76 -3.91 14.35
N PHE A 343 -5.92 -3.41 13.14
CA PHE A 343 -7.14 -3.45 12.35
C PHE A 343 -7.09 -4.47 11.20
N GLY A 344 -6.18 -5.48 11.29
CA GLY A 344 -5.91 -6.43 10.20
C GLY A 344 -5.01 -5.84 9.11
N GLY A 345 -4.39 -6.70 8.32
CA GLY A 345 -3.47 -6.32 7.26
C GLY A 345 -3.90 -6.80 5.88
N ALA A 346 -2.96 -6.86 4.94
CA ALA A 346 -3.25 -7.09 3.54
C ALA A 346 -3.83 -8.48 3.21
N ILE A 347 -3.62 -9.49 4.05
CA ILE A 347 -4.28 -10.79 3.91
C ILE A 347 -5.80 -10.63 3.98
N ALA A 348 -6.28 -9.73 4.83
CA ALA A 348 -7.70 -9.44 5.00
C ALA A 348 -8.20 -8.29 4.14
N LEU A 349 -7.43 -7.19 4.09
CA LEU A 349 -7.84 -5.96 3.40
C LEU A 349 -7.55 -6.00 1.90
N GLY A 350 -6.46 -6.67 1.50
CA GLY A 350 -5.97 -6.71 0.12
C GLY A 350 -4.68 -5.93 -0.11
N HIS A 351 -4.04 -6.18 -1.28
CA HIS A 351 -2.73 -5.63 -1.63
C HIS A 351 -2.71 -5.03 -3.04
N PRO A 352 -3.38 -3.89 -3.29
CA PRO A 352 -3.21 -3.13 -4.54
C PRO A 352 -1.78 -2.57 -4.57
N ILE A 353 -0.88 -3.23 -5.33
CA ILE A 353 0.59 -3.13 -5.15
C ILE A 353 1.11 -1.70 -5.16
N GLY A 354 0.76 -0.87 -6.12
CA GLY A 354 1.21 0.53 -6.20
C GLY A 354 0.62 1.45 -5.13
N ALA A 355 -0.53 1.08 -4.56
CA ALA A 355 -1.23 1.87 -3.54
C ALA A 355 -0.85 1.49 -2.10
N SER A 356 -0.43 0.25 -1.88
CA SER A 356 -0.30 -0.34 -0.54
C SER A 356 0.60 0.44 0.40
N GLY A 357 1.73 0.99 -0.10
CA GLY A 357 2.64 1.77 0.73
C GLY A 357 1.98 2.99 1.37
N THR A 358 1.17 3.73 0.60
CA THR A 358 0.42 4.87 1.13
C THR A 358 -0.77 4.39 1.96
N ARG A 359 -1.44 3.29 1.56
CA ARG A 359 -2.56 2.72 2.31
C ARG A 359 -2.19 2.41 3.76
N ILE A 360 -1.06 1.76 3.99
CA ILE A 360 -0.62 1.43 5.36
C ILE A 360 -0.30 2.67 6.19
N VAL A 361 0.16 3.76 5.57
CA VAL A 361 0.37 5.04 6.28
C VAL A 361 -0.96 5.68 6.68
N VAL A 362 -1.96 5.66 5.79
CA VAL A 362 -3.31 6.16 6.10
C VAL A 362 -3.91 5.38 7.26
N THR A 363 -3.84 4.05 7.21
CA THR A 363 -4.33 3.17 8.29
C THR A 363 -3.52 3.35 9.58
N LEU A 364 -2.20 3.55 9.49
CA LEU A 364 -1.33 3.80 10.66
C LEU A 364 -1.77 5.08 11.41
N ILE A 365 -2.00 6.18 10.69
CA ILE A 365 -2.50 7.44 11.29
C ILE A 365 -3.85 7.19 11.97
N ASN A 366 -4.75 6.48 11.31
CA ASN A 366 -6.06 6.14 11.85
C ASN A 366 -5.96 5.23 13.10
N ALA A 367 -5.10 4.21 13.07
CA ALA A 367 -4.88 3.32 14.20
C ALA A 367 -4.29 4.05 15.41
N LEU A 368 -3.30 4.92 15.20
CA LEU A 368 -2.73 5.75 16.27
C LEU A 368 -3.80 6.64 16.91
N ASN A 369 -4.71 7.23 16.11
CA ASN A 369 -5.81 8.04 16.64
C ASN A 369 -6.78 7.20 17.48
N HIS A 370 -7.18 6.02 17.03
CA HIS A 370 -8.14 5.18 17.72
C HIS A 370 -7.60 4.50 18.98
N LEU A 371 -6.29 4.25 19.03
CA LEU A 371 -5.62 3.57 20.13
C LEU A 371 -4.90 4.52 21.07
N ASP A 372 -5.02 5.82 20.85
CA ASP A 372 -4.27 6.88 21.56
C ASP A 372 -2.76 6.65 21.56
N GLY A 373 -2.26 6.02 20.47
CA GLY A 373 -0.84 5.81 20.26
C GLY A 373 -0.15 7.06 19.74
N LYS A 374 1.15 7.16 19.95
CA LYS A 374 1.95 8.33 19.56
C LYS A 374 2.88 8.03 18.39
N ILE A 375 3.65 6.97 18.47
CA ILE A 375 4.68 6.60 17.48
C ILE A 375 4.20 5.40 16.67
N GLY A 376 4.25 5.54 15.36
CA GLY A 376 3.92 4.47 14.44
C GLY A 376 5.03 4.21 13.41
N VAL A 377 5.15 2.95 12.99
CA VAL A 377 6.05 2.52 11.93
C VAL A 377 5.25 1.78 10.85
N ALA A 378 5.43 2.18 9.60
CA ALA A 378 4.90 1.47 8.43
C ALA A 378 6.03 0.89 7.61
N SER A 379 5.90 -0.36 7.14
CA SER A 379 6.91 -1.02 6.32
C SER A 379 6.32 -2.06 5.37
N LEU A 380 6.98 -2.22 4.22
CA LEU A 380 6.66 -3.24 3.22
C LEU A 380 7.91 -3.97 2.76
N CYS A 381 7.74 -5.25 2.42
CA CYS A 381 8.65 -5.95 1.53
C CYS A 381 8.37 -5.54 0.08
N VAL A 382 9.38 -5.63 -0.76
CA VAL A 382 9.35 -5.16 -2.14
C VAL A 382 9.93 -6.22 -3.05
N GLY A 383 9.22 -6.57 -4.11
CA GLY A 383 9.69 -7.48 -5.14
C GLY A 383 11.05 -7.06 -5.69
N GLY A 384 11.91 -8.03 -6.00
CA GLY A 384 13.31 -7.77 -6.36
C GLY A 384 14.26 -7.70 -5.17
N GLY A 385 13.78 -7.96 -3.93
CA GLY A 385 14.64 -8.08 -2.74
C GLY A 385 14.92 -6.75 -2.06
N MET A 386 13.88 -6.01 -1.68
CA MET A 386 14.02 -4.75 -0.95
C MET A 386 13.02 -4.65 0.20
N GLY A 387 13.23 -3.68 1.07
CA GLY A 387 12.30 -3.25 2.10
C GLY A 387 12.32 -1.75 2.26
N VAL A 388 11.16 -1.18 2.56
CA VAL A 388 10.98 0.25 2.78
C VAL A 388 10.23 0.48 4.09
N ALA A 389 10.64 1.47 4.88
CA ALA A 389 10.05 1.77 6.18
C ALA A 389 10.00 3.27 6.45
N ILE A 390 8.95 3.72 7.12
CA ILE A 390 8.85 5.08 7.67
C ILE A 390 8.41 5.04 9.14
N ALA A 391 8.78 6.07 9.89
CA ALA A 391 8.25 6.35 11.23
C ALA A 391 7.51 7.69 11.23
N ILE A 392 6.36 7.71 11.86
CA ILE A 392 5.55 8.91 12.07
C ILE A 392 5.26 9.11 13.56
N GLU A 393 5.04 10.35 13.94
CA GLU A 393 4.56 10.74 15.27
C GLU A 393 3.22 11.45 15.10
N ARG A 394 2.15 10.91 15.72
CA ARG A 394 0.82 11.52 15.71
C ARG A 394 0.87 12.86 16.45
N GLU A 395 0.24 13.88 15.89
CA GLU A 395 -0.02 15.15 16.59
C GLU A 395 -1.19 14.98 17.59
N GLN A 396 -1.15 15.74 18.67
CA GLN A 396 -2.18 15.72 19.72
C GLN A 396 -3.37 16.63 19.36
#